data_5dc3718cdeeb86103ce5028088f09bcd
#
_entry.id   5dc3718cdeeb86103ce5028088f09bcd
#
_cell.length_a   1.000
_cell.length_b   1.000
_cell.length_c   1.000
_cell.angle_alpha   90.00
_cell.angle_beta   90.00
_cell.angle_gamma   90.00
#
_symmetry.space_group_name_H-M   'P 1'
#
loop_
_entity.id
_entity.type
_entity.pdbx_description
1 polymer ?
#
loop_
_entity_poly.entity_id
_entity_poly.type
_entity_poly.pdbx_seq_one_letter_code
_entity_poly.pdbx_strand_id
1 'polypeptide(L)'
;IIAAVGTFAALLVLYLWTDLVSFLPDSLAQLLSSFDFQGVLDNFAYYSVFDLGGLLLYLSMAAVFVFLTVQVLQRRKGITSAATTAVVLAIAVVVNLVVGQLPSDLVERDISDNSLYTVSDTSVDYLSALERDVELVVLASEDTTDQRITKFLHNYAALSGHLSLSFVDPVEHPSALTEYEADQNTVVVRCADTGRQRVVPFSDILVADLMSYYTYGTYTYSEFDA
;
A
#
# COMPACT_ATOMS: atom_id res chain seq x y z
N ILE A 1 -26.34 0.97 26.67
CA ILE A 1 -25.89 2.32 26.23
C ILE A 1 -24.36 2.43 26.34
N ILE A 2 -23.76 2.19 27.53
CA ILE A 2 -22.28 2.32 27.73
C ILE A 2 -21.50 1.43 26.75
N ALA A 3 -21.89 0.17 26.59
CA ALA A 3 -21.22 -0.74 25.65
C ALA A 3 -21.33 -0.23 24.20
N ALA A 4 -22.51 0.26 23.77
CA ALA A 4 -22.71 0.79 22.43
C ALA A 4 -21.86 2.05 22.17
N VAL A 5 -21.79 2.96 23.15
CA VAL A 5 -20.94 4.16 23.06
C VAL A 5 -19.45 3.77 23.00
N GLY A 6 -19.03 2.80 23.82
CA GLY A 6 -17.65 2.30 23.81
C GLY A 6 -17.28 1.63 22.48
N THR A 7 -18.18 0.82 21.92
CA THR A 7 -17.97 0.20 20.60
C THR A 7 -17.88 1.25 19.48
N PHE A 8 -18.79 2.23 19.49
CA PHE A 8 -18.77 3.32 18.52
C PHE A 8 -17.46 4.13 18.59
N ALA A 9 -17.04 4.48 19.81
CA ALA A 9 -15.79 5.20 20.01
C ALA A 9 -14.58 4.40 19.51
N ALA A 10 -14.52 3.09 19.76
CA ALA A 10 -13.46 2.22 19.28
C ALA A 10 -13.44 2.14 17.73
N LEU A 11 -14.60 1.97 17.11
CA LEU A 11 -14.72 1.96 15.63
C LEU A 11 -14.32 3.30 15.03
N LEU A 12 -14.66 4.42 15.66
CA LEU A 12 -14.25 5.74 15.21
C LEU A 12 -12.72 5.93 15.25
N VAL A 13 -12.08 5.45 16.33
CA VAL A 13 -10.61 5.50 16.43
C VAL A 13 -9.98 4.64 15.34
N LEU A 14 -10.50 3.46 15.04
CA LEU A 14 -9.98 2.60 13.97
C LEU A 14 -10.20 3.23 12.58
N TYR A 15 -11.32 3.90 12.37
CA TYR A 15 -11.60 4.61 11.12
C TYR A 15 -10.66 5.80 10.90
N LEU A 16 -10.37 6.56 11.97
CA LEU A 16 -9.48 7.73 11.91
C LEU A 16 -8.01 7.36 12.18
N TRP A 17 -7.66 6.07 12.16
CA TRP A 17 -6.33 5.62 12.55
C TRP A 17 -5.21 6.26 11.75
N THR A 18 -5.30 6.28 10.45
CA THR A 18 -4.29 6.86 9.55
C THR A 18 -4.10 8.35 9.80
N ASP A 19 -5.22 9.09 9.96
CA ASP A 19 -5.17 10.51 10.29
C ASP A 19 -4.51 10.75 11.67
N LEU A 20 -4.85 9.92 12.67
CA LEU A 20 -4.27 10.04 14.00
C LEU A 20 -2.76 9.75 14.02
N VAL A 21 -2.32 8.78 13.23
CA VAL A 21 -0.91 8.41 13.10
C VAL A 21 -0.11 9.54 12.45
N SER A 22 -0.68 10.28 11.50
CA SER A 22 -0.01 11.40 10.83
C SER A 22 0.36 12.58 11.75
N PHE A 23 -0.28 12.69 12.93
CA PHE A 23 0.08 13.69 13.95
C PHE A 23 1.22 13.27 14.87
N LEU A 24 1.73 12.05 14.72
CA LEU A 24 2.80 11.52 15.58
C LEU A 24 4.19 11.81 14.97
N PRO A 25 5.25 11.82 15.79
CA PRO A 25 6.62 11.88 15.28
C PRO A 25 6.92 10.72 14.32
N ASP A 26 7.72 10.97 13.27
CA ASP A 26 8.01 10.04 12.17
C ASP A 26 8.37 8.62 12.62
N SER A 27 9.18 8.49 13.69
CA SER A 27 9.59 7.18 14.22
C SER A 27 8.42 6.35 14.78
N LEU A 28 7.42 7.02 15.37
CA LEU A 28 6.21 6.36 15.87
C LEU A 28 5.19 6.16 14.75
N ALA A 29 5.05 7.12 13.86
CA ALA A 29 4.18 7.04 12.70
C ALA A 29 4.55 5.83 11.84
N GLN A 30 5.83 5.64 11.55
CA GLN A 30 6.33 4.51 10.76
C GLN A 30 6.05 3.13 11.42
N LEU A 31 6.14 3.05 12.76
CA LEU A 31 5.77 1.81 13.46
C LEU A 31 4.27 1.54 13.43
N LEU A 32 3.47 2.59 13.56
CA LEU A 32 2.01 2.48 13.69
C LEU A 32 1.30 2.45 12.33
N SER A 33 1.95 2.85 11.24
CA SER A 33 1.43 2.70 9.87
C SER A 33 1.23 1.23 9.48
N SER A 34 1.96 0.29 10.08
CA SER A 34 1.73 -1.15 9.90
C SER A 34 0.34 -1.63 10.40
N PHE A 35 -0.39 -0.79 11.13
CA PHE A 35 -1.75 -1.07 11.61
C PHE A 35 -2.80 -0.29 10.80
N ASP A 36 -2.66 -0.24 9.49
CA ASP A 36 -3.60 0.45 8.61
C ASP A 36 -4.85 -0.41 8.36
N PHE A 37 -5.87 -0.21 9.19
CA PHE A 37 -7.13 -0.94 9.10
C PHE A 37 -7.96 -0.55 7.87
N GLN A 38 -7.87 0.69 7.43
CA GLN A 38 -8.64 1.18 6.31
C GLN A 38 -8.01 0.74 4.99
N GLY A 39 -6.69 0.86 4.84
CA GLY A 39 -5.98 0.43 3.64
C GLY A 39 -6.18 -1.05 3.32
N VAL A 40 -6.29 -1.92 4.34
CA VAL A 40 -6.64 -3.33 4.14
C VAL A 40 -8.02 -3.52 3.51
N LEU A 41 -9.02 -2.75 3.94
CA LEU A 41 -10.36 -2.81 3.35
C LEU A 41 -10.38 -2.23 1.94
N ASP A 42 -9.64 -1.15 1.72
CA ASP A 42 -9.53 -0.51 0.42
C ASP A 42 -8.79 -1.41 -0.57
N ASN A 43 -7.73 -2.11 -0.14
CA ASN A 43 -7.05 -3.13 -0.94
C ASN A 43 -8.02 -4.17 -1.49
N PHE A 44 -8.89 -4.69 -0.64
CA PHE A 44 -9.84 -5.71 -1.04
C PHE A 44 -11.03 -5.14 -1.85
N ALA A 45 -11.63 -4.02 -1.39
CA ALA A 45 -12.88 -3.50 -1.94
C ALA A 45 -12.68 -2.68 -3.23
N TYR A 46 -11.59 -1.92 -3.34
CA TYR A 46 -11.38 -0.99 -4.44
C TYR A 46 -10.24 -1.41 -5.36
N TYR A 47 -9.18 -2.02 -4.81
CA TYR A 47 -7.99 -2.34 -5.60
C TYR A 47 -7.94 -3.80 -6.05
N SER A 48 -8.87 -4.64 -5.60
CA SER A 48 -8.89 -6.08 -5.91
C SER A 48 -7.56 -6.77 -5.59
N VAL A 49 -6.94 -6.38 -4.48
CA VAL A 49 -5.71 -6.97 -3.96
C VAL A 49 -6.04 -7.80 -2.72
N PHE A 50 -5.69 -9.07 -2.74
CA PHE A 50 -5.79 -9.93 -1.56
C PHE A 50 -4.58 -9.69 -0.67
N ASP A 51 -4.80 -9.01 0.44
CA ASP A 51 -3.79 -8.68 1.44
C ASP A 51 -3.80 -9.70 2.58
N LEU A 52 -2.85 -10.62 2.56
CA LEU A 52 -2.67 -11.62 3.61
C LEU A 52 -2.19 -10.98 4.93
N GLY A 53 -1.38 -9.91 4.84
CA GLY A 53 -0.90 -9.16 6.00
C GLY A 53 -2.06 -8.49 6.73
N GLY A 54 -2.92 -7.82 5.98
CA GLY A 54 -4.14 -7.23 6.50
C GLY A 54 -5.13 -8.26 7.08
N LEU A 55 -5.28 -9.41 6.43
CA LEU A 55 -6.08 -10.51 6.97
C LEU A 55 -5.54 -10.98 8.35
N LEU A 56 -4.23 -11.13 8.48
CA LEU A 56 -3.59 -11.48 9.76
C LEU A 56 -3.78 -10.38 10.81
N LEU A 57 -3.76 -9.10 10.43
CA LEU A 57 -4.05 -7.98 11.31
C LEU A 57 -5.46 -8.11 11.90
N TYR A 58 -6.48 -8.32 11.08
CA TYR A 58 -7.86 -8.50 11.54
C TYR A 58 -8.04 -9.76 12.40
N LEU A 59 -7.42 -10.88 12.03
CA LEU A 59 -7.48 -12.13 12.79
C LEU A 59 -6.80 -12.00 14.16
N SER A 60 -5.64 -11.36 14.23
CA SER A 60 -4.92 -11.11 15.49
C SER A 60 -5.73 -10.21 16.40
N MET A 61 -6.34 -9.17 15.86
CA MET A 61 -7.22 -8.27 16.60
C MET A 61 -8.47 -9.00 17.14
N ALA A 62 -9.12 -9.81 16.32
CA ALA A 62 -10.26 -10.62 16.73
C ALA A 62 -9.85 -11.60 17.87
N ALA A 63 -8.70 -12.25 17.76
CA ALA A 63 -8.17 -13.14 18.79
C ALA A 63 -7.92 -12.41 20.11
N VAL A 64 -7.34 -11.19 20.06
CA VAL A 64 -7.15 -10.34 21.24
C VAL A 64 -8.49 -9.98 21.88
N PHE A 65 -9.50 -9.57 21.11
CA PHE A 65 -10.81 -9.22 21.66
C PHE A 65 -11.51 -10.42 22.29
N VAL A 66 -11.44 -11.60 21.65
CA VAL A 66 -11.98 -12.85 22.22
C VAL A 66 -11.25 -13.19 23.53
N PHE A 67 -9.91 -13.10 23.56
CA PHE A 67 -9.12 -13.34 24.74
C PHE A 67 -9.51 -12.38 25.91
N LEU A 68 -9.61 -11.08 25.62
CA LEU A 68 -10.01 -10.08 26.62
C LEU A 68 -11.43 -10.34 27.12
N THR A 69 -12.35 -10.72 26.24
CA THR A 69 -13.73 -11.07 26.61
C THR A 69 -13.76 -12.26 27.57
N VAL A 70 -12.99 -13.32 27.26
CA VAL A 70 -12.88 -14.49 28.15
C VAL A 70 -12.29 -14.11 29.51
N GLN A 71 -11.26 -13.25 29.54
CA GLN A 71 -10.65 -12.75 30.76
C GLN A 71 -11.68 -12.01 31.65
N VAL A 72 -12.49 -11.14 31.04
CA VAL A 72 -13.53 -10.39 31.74
C VAL A 72 -14.62 -11.32 32.27
N LEU A 73 -15.08 -12.27 31.46
CA LEU A 73 -16.13 -13.22 31.84
C LEU A 73 -15.69 -14.17 32.96
N GLN A 74 -14.42 -14.62 32.92
CA GLN A 74 -13.87 -15.48 33.95
C GLN A 74 -13.56 -14.74 35.25
N ARG A 75 -13.78 -13.42 35.33
CA ARG A 75 -13.49 -12.56 36.46
C ARG A 75 -12.09 -12.79 37.09
N ARG A 76 -11.15 -13.19 36.25
CA ARG A 76 -9.76 -13.38 36.69
C ARG A 76 -9.18 -12.02 37.07
N LYS A 77 -8.99 -11.82 38.37
CA LYS A 77 -8.37 -10.61 38.94
C LYS A 77 -7.03 -10.98 39.53
N GLY A 78 -6.01 -10.19 39.31
CA GLY A 78 -4.70 -10.35 39.90
C GLY A 78 -3.55 -10.03 38.98
N ILE A 79 -2.36 -9.96 39.50
CA ILE A 79 -1.11 -9.63 38.79
C ILE A 79 -0.84 -10.63 37.67
N THR A 80 -1.12 -11.91 37.88
CA THR A 80 -0.94 -12.98 36.89
C THR A 80 -1.85 -12.78 35.68
N SER A 81 -3.10 -12.33 35.87
CA SER A 81 -4.02 -12.02 34.77
C SER A 81 -3.56 -10.80 33.97
N ALA A 82 -3.10 -9.76 34.66
CA ALA A 82 -2.56 -8.56 33.98
C ALA A 82 -1.28 -8.89 33.18
N ALA A 83 -0.38 -9.69 33.76
CA ALA A 83 0.83 -10.13 33.08
C ALA A 83 0.52 -10.98 31.86
N THR A 84 -0.42 -11.92 31.93
CA THR A 84 -0.84 -12.73 30.77
C THR A 84 -1.45 -11.86 29.69
N THR A 85 -2.28 -10.88 30.05
CA THR A 85 -2.86 -9.93 29.09
C THR A 85 -1.77 -9.11 28.39
N ALA A 86 -0.81 -8.58 29.14
CA ALA A 86 0.31 -7.83 28.59
C ALA A 86 1.14 -8.67 27.60
N VAL A 87 1.40 -9.92 27.91
CA VAL A 87 2.13 -10.84 27.02
C VAL A 87 1.35 -11.12 25.74
N VAL A 88 0.04 -11.39 25.82
CA VAL A 88 -0.80 -11.63 24.62
C VAL A 88 -0.85 -10.40 23.73
N LEU A 89 -1.01 -9.22 24.32
CA LEU A 89 -0.98 -7.97 23.55
C LEU A 89 0.39 -7.73 22.89
N ALA A 90 1.47 -7.96 23.63
CA ALA A 90 2.83 -7.82 23.10
C ALA A 90 3.07 -8.77 21.91
N ILE A 91 2.65 -10.04 22.04
CA ILE A 91 2.75 -11.01 20.93
C ILE A 91 1.95 -10.54 19.71
N ALA A 92 0.70 -10.09 19.89
CA ALA A 92 -0.12 -9.60 18.79
C ALA A 92 0.54 -8.41 18.09
N VAL A 93 1.08 -7.45 18.83
CA VAL A 93 1.82 -6.31 18.27
C VAL A 93 3.05 -6.76 17.50
N VAL A 94 3.89 -7.61 18.09
CA VAL A 94 5.13 -8.09 17.45
C VAL A 94 4.82 -8.85 16.16
N VAL A 95 3.82 -9.74 16.16
CA VAL A 95 3.42 -10.49 14.96
C VAL A 95 3.01 -9.54 13.83
N ASN A 96 2.16 -8.57 14.13
CA ASN A 96 1.71 -7.61 13.11
C ASN A 96 2.85 -6.71 12.61
N LEU A 97 3.77 -6.27 13.48
CA LEU A 97 4.94 -5.50 13.06
C LEU A 97 5.87 -6.31 12.15
N VAL A 98 6.07 -7.59 12.45
CA VAL A 98 6.90 -8.47 11.60
C VAL A 98 6.24 -8.69 10.24
N VAL A 99 4.93 -8.96 10.22
CA VAL A 99 4.19 -9.15 8.96
C VAL A 99 4.14 -7.87 8.14
N GLY A 100 3.96 -6.71 8.77
CA GLY A 100 3.96 -5.40 8.09
C GLY A 100 5.32 -4.97 7.53
N GLN A 101 6.41 -5.69 7.85
CA GLN A 101 7.74 -5.47 7.27
C GLN A 101 8.06 -6.46 6.13
N LEU A 102 7.17 -7.40 5.86
CA LEU A 102 7.37 -8.31 4.73
C LEU A 102 7.15 -7.55 3.41
N PRO A 103 7.93 -7.87 2.37
CA PRO A 103 7.70 -7.34 1.04
C PRO A 103 6.28 -7.62 0.54
N SER A 104 5.69 -6.66 -0.17
CA SER A 104 4.32 -6.76 -0.66
C SER A 104 4.10 -7.95 -1.60
N ASP A 105 5.09 -8.33 -2.37
CA ASP A 105 5.08 -9.51 -3.24
C ASP A 105 4.85 -10.85 -2.50
N LEU A 106 5.19 -10.91 -1.21
CA LEU A 106 4.95 -12.09 -0.37
C LEU A 106 3.58 -12.11 0.30
N VAL A 107 3.02 -10.93 0.58
CA VAL A 107 1.80 -10.79 1.39
C VAL A 107 0.59 -10.30 0.60
N GLU A 108 0.79 -9.73 -0.57
CA GLU A 108 -0.28 -9.23 -1.43
C GLU A 108 -0.40 -10.10 -2.70
N ARG A 109 -1.63 -10.35 -3.12
CA ARG A 109 -1.94 -11.04 -4.37
C ARG A 109 -2.96 -10.24 -5.15
N ASP A 110 -2.61 -9.96 -6.41
CA ASP A 110 -3.56 -9.41 -7.35
C ASP A 110 -4.66 -10.42 -7.65
N ILE A 111 -5.90 -10.03 -7.38
CA ILE A 111 -7.11 -10.82 -7.68
C ILE A 111 -8.04 -10.07 -8.64
N SER A 112 -7.53 -9.01 -9.31
CA SER A 112 -8.28 -8.30 -10.33
C SER A 112 -8.51 -9.19 -11.55
N ASP A 113 -9.67 -9.03 -12.20
CA ASP A 113 -10.03 -9.82 -13.39
C ASP A 113 -9.03 -9.62 -14.55
N ASN A 114 -8.35 -8.48 -14.57
CA ASN A 114 -7.43 -8.08 -15.64
C ASN A 114 -5.95 -8.09 -15.22
N SER A 115 -5.62 -8.65 -14.06
CA SER A 115 -4.24 -8.72 -13.56
C SER A 115 -3.52 -7.36 -13.55
N LEU A 116 -4.23 -6.31 -13.09
CA LEU A 116 -3.82 -4.90 -13.18
C LEU A 116 -2.43 -4.58 -12.62
N TYR A 117 -1.91 -5.40 -11.72
CA TYR A 117 -0.61 -5.19 -11.07
C TYR A 117 0.42 -6.23 -11.48
N THR A 118 0.05 -7.13 -12.40
CA THR A 118 0.94 -8.18 -12.89
C THR A 118 1.67 -7.65 -14.11
N VAL A 119 2.98 -7.67 -14.06
CA VAL A 119 3.82 -7.31 -15.21
C VAL A 119 3.84 -8.49 -16.18
N SER A 120 3.77 -8.22 -17.50
CA SER A 120 3.76 -9.29 -18.50
C SER A 120 5.06 -10.12 -18.47
N ASP A 121 4.97 -11.39 -18.83
CA ASP A 121 6.13 -12.29 -18.89
C ASP A 121 7.21 -11.70 -19.81
N THR A 122 6.83 -11.03 -20.89
CA THR A 122 7.75 -10.37 -21.82
C THR A 122 8.53 -9.24 -21.14
N SER A 123 7.86 -8.42 -20.34
CA SER A 123 8.50 -7.34 -19.58
C SER A 123 9.40 -7.91 -18.47
N VAL A 124 8.96 -8.98 -17.79
CA VAL A 124 9.76 -9.67 -16.77
C VAL A 124 11.05 -10.22 -17.37
N ASP A 125 10.97 -10.90 -18.52
CA ASP A 125 12.13 -11.44 -19.21
C ASP A 125 13.11 -10.33 -19.65
N TYR A 126 12.57 -9.22 -20.17
CA TYR A 126 13.37 -8.07 -20.59
C TYR A 126 14.06 -7.38 -19.41
N LEU A 127 13.34 -7.13 -18.32
CA LEU A 127 13.86 -6.45 -17.14
C LEU A 127 14.87 -7.30 -16.38
N SER A 128 14.67 -8.62 -16.34
CA SER A 128 15.64 -9.54 -15.72
C SER A 128 16.98 -9.60 -16.48
N ALA A 129 16.95 -9.30 -17.78
CA ALA A 129 18.13 -9.25 -18.64
C ALA A 129 18.72 -7.83 -18.75
N LEU A 130 18.23 -6.87 -17.98
CA LEU A 130 18.69 -5.48 -18.02
C LEU A 130 20.10 -5.37 -17.41
N GLU A 131 21.07 -4.89 -18.20
CA GLU A 131 22.47 -4.73 -17.80
C GLU A 131 22.85 -3.29 -17.45
N ARG A 132 21.94 -2.34 -17.66
CA ARG A 132 22.21 -0.90 -17.48
C ARG A 132 21.25 -0.32 -16.45
N ASP A 133 21.77 0.66 -15.71
CA ASP A 133 20.96 1.35 -14.73
C ASP A 133 19.97 2.29 -15.41
N VAL A 134 18.69 2.11 -15.05
CA VAL A 134 17.56 2.91 -15.52
C VAL A 134 16.84 3.48 -14.31
N GLU A 135 16.59 4.76 -14.38
CA GLU A 135 15.88 5.51 -13.34
C GLU A 135 14.44 5.79 -13.79
N LEU A 136 13.51 5.46 -12.93
CA LEU A 136 12.09 5.81 -13.04
C LEU A 136 11.82 6.98 -12.09
N VAL A 137 11.67 8.18 -12.63
CA VAL A 137 11.36 9.38 -11.85
C VAL A 137 9.89 9.72 -12.04
N VAL A 138 9.11 9.62 -10.97
CA VAL A 138 7.69 9.94 -10.97
C VAL A 138 7.53 11.40 -10.57
N LEU A 139 7.03 12.22 -11.47
CA LEU A 139 6.78 13.65 -11.21
C LEU A 139 5.40 13.85 -10.58
N ALA A 140 5.26 13.35 -9.37
CA ALA A 140 4.06 13.44 -8.53
C ALA A 140 4.43 13.13 -7.07
N SER A 141 3.59 13.56 -6.13
CA SER A 141 3.68 13.10 -4.74
C SER A 141 3.20 11.65 -4.64
N GLU A 142 3.96 10.79 -3.97
CA GLU A 142 3.61 9.39 -3.77
C GLU A 142 2.28 9.25 -3.02
N ASP A 143 2.07 10.07 -1.98
CA ASP A 143 0.87 10.03 -1.13
C ASP A 143 -0.43 10.40 -1.87
N THR A 144 -0.34 11.23 -2.92
CA THR A 144 -1.50 11.68 -3.69
C THR A 144 -1.67 10.98 -5.03
N THR A 145 -0.69 10.16 -5.43
CA THR A 145 -0.77 9.35 -6.65
C THR A 145 -1.75 8.19 -6.45
N ASP A 146 -2.48 7.82 -7.51
CA ASP A 146 -3.36 6.66 -7.50
C ASP A 146 -2.56 5.41 -7.07
N GLN A 147 -3.02 4.75 -6.02
CA GLN A 147 -2.30 3.60 -5.45
C GLN A 147 -2.09 2.47 -6.45
N ARG A 148 -2.93 2.34 -7.48
CA ARG A 148 -2.74 1.36 -8.55
C ARG A 148 -1.48 1.64 -9.34
N ILE A 149 -1.23 2.91 -9.69
CA ILE A 149 -0.02 3.34 -10.39
C ILE A 149 1.19 3.14 -9.47
N THR A 150 1.10 3.56 -8.22
CA THR A 150 2.20 3.41 -7.24
C THR A 150 2.57 1.94 -7.06
N LYS A 151 1.59 1.05 -6.82
CA LYS A 151 1.82 -0.39 -6.68
C LYS A 151 2.42 -1.00 -7.94
N PHE A 152 1.90 -0.66 -9.11
CA PHE A 152 2.46 -1.14 -10.38
C PHE A 152 3.92 -0.73 -10.54
N LEU A 153 4.26 0.54 -10.29
CA LEU A 153 5.62 1.04 -10.43
C LEU A 153 6.59 0.39 -9.43
N HIS A 154 6.17 0.18 -8.19
CA HIS A 154 6.97 -0.55 -7.21
C HIS A 154 7.22 -2.00 -7.62
N ASN A 155 6.18 -2.71 -8.08
CA ASN A 155 6.31 -4.07 -8.57
C ASN A 155 7.23 -4.13 -9.80
N TYR A 156 7.08 -3.17 -10.72
CA TYR A 156 7.90 -3.07 -11.91
C TYR A 156 9.37 -2.81 -11.57
N ALA A 157 9.65 -1.89 -10.67
CA ALA A 157 11.00 -1.58 -10.22
C ALA A 157 11.66 -2.76 -9.48
N ALA A 158 10.89 -3.56 -8.75
CA ALA A 158 11.41 -4.72 -8.02
C ALA A 158 11.89 -5.87 -8.93
N LEU A 159 11.53 -5.87 -10.23
CA LEU A 159 11.90 -6.93 -11.18
C LEU A 159 13.36 -6.89 -11.59
N SER A 160 14.08 -5.79 -11.39
CA SER A 160 15.49 -5.68 -11.73
C SER A 160 16.26 -4.85 -10.71
N GLY A 161 17.42 -5.32 -10.31
CA GLY A 161 18.35 -4.55 -9.47
C GLY A 161 18.96 -3.33 -10.17
N HIS A 162 18.77 -3.20 -11.50
CA HIS A 162 19.18 -2.07 -12.31
C HIS A 162 18.09 -1.02 -12.52
N LEU A 163 16.92 -1.21 -11.89
CA LEU A 163 15.85 -0.22 -11.88
C LEU A 163 15.82 0.50 -10.53
N SER A 164 15.77 1.82 -10.58
CA SER A 164 15.52 2.66 -9.41
C SER A 164 14.24 3.45 -9.60
N LEU A 165 13.42 3.54 -8.55
CA LEU A 165 12.17 4.30 -8.54
C LEU A 165 12.30 5.44 -7.54
N SER A 166 11.95 6.64 -7.97
CA SER A 166 11.90 7.82 -7.10
C SER A 166 10.68 8.68 -7.41
N PHE A 167 10.10 9.26 -6.36
CA PHE A 167 9.01 10.23 -6.48
C PHE A 167 9.56 11.62 -6.20
N VAL A 168 9.23 12.55 -7.06
CA VAL A 168 9.61 13.97 -6.93
C VAL A 168 8.32 14.80 -7.02
N ASP A 169 7.92 15.37 -5.89
CA ASP A 169 6.73 16.21 -5.84
C ASP A 169 7.01 17.56 -6.53
N PRO A 170 6.31 17.88 -7.64
CA PRO A 170 6.50 19.17 -8.33
C PRO A 170 6.03 20.38 -7.53
N VAL A 171 5.24 20.19 -6.47
CA VAL A 171 4.83 21.28 -5.58
C VAL A 171 6.00 21.68 -4.68
N GLU A 172 6.75 20.70 -4.19
CA GLU A 172 7.94 20.93 -3.37
C GLU A 172 9.18 21.28 -4.21
N HIS A 173 9.27 20.66 -5.42
CA HIS A 173 10.39 20.83 -6.35
C HIS A 173 9.94 21.26 -7.75
N PRO A 174 9.46 22.52 -7.93
CA PRO A 174 8.93 23.00 -9.22
C PRO A 174 9.95 22.98 -10.36
N SER A 175 11.24 23.03 -10.06
CA SER A 175 12.32 22.96 -11.05
C SER A 175 12.41 21.61 -11.74
N ALA A 176 11.91 20.53 -11.13
CA ALA A 176 11.96 19.18 -11.68
C ALA A 176 11.20 19.10 -13.01
N LEU A 177 10.07 19.78 -13.17
CA LEU A 177 9.33 19.79 -14.45
C LEU A 177 10.18 20.33 -15.62
N THR A 178 11.00 21.35 -15.35
CA THR A 178 11.90 21.91 -16.35
C THR A 178 13.14 21.04 -16.56
N GLU A 179 13.67 20.46 -15.49
CA GLU A 179 14.87 19.62 -15.53
C GLU A 179 14.61 18.32 -16.33
N TYR A 180 13.44 17.71 -16.13
CA TYR A 180 13.06 16.47 -16.81
C TYR A 180 12.30 16.73 -18.12
N GLU A 181 12.04 17.99 -18.49
CA GLU A 181 11.25 18.38 -19.68
C GLU A 181 9.91 17.62 -19.76
N ALA A 182 9.22 17.49 -18.64
CA ALA A 182 8.01 16.69 -18.51
C ALA A 182 6.97 17.39 -17.63
N ASP A 183 5.71 17.03 -17.81
CA ASP A 183 4.59 17.55 -17.03
C ASP A 183 4.42 16.76 -15.72
N GLN A 184 3.65 17.31 -14.78
CA GLN A 184 3.21 16.58 -13.60
C GLN A 184 2.37 15.33 -13.97
N ASN A 185 2.32 14.35 -13.07
CA ASN A 185 1.62 13.07 -13.27
C ASN A 185 2.19 12.26 -14.46
N THR A 186 3.50 12.24 -14.56
CA THR A 186 4.25 11.47 -15.56
C THR A 186 5.35 10.66 -14.90
N VAL A 187 5.73 9.57 -15.56
CA VAL A 187 6.93 8.79 -15.24
C VAL A 187 7.99 9.10 -16.28
N VAL A 188 9.13 9.59 -15.84
CA VAL A 188 10.30 9.82 -16.67
C VAL A 188 11.20 8.60 -16.57
N VAL A 189 11.36 7.89 -17.67
CA VAL A 189 12.26 6.74 -17.77
C VAL A 189 13.59 7.24 -18.34
N ARG A 190 14.67 7.18 -17.57
CA ARG A 190 15.97 7.72 -17.93
C ARG A 190 17.06 6.67 -17.79
N CYS A 191 17.91 6.54 -18.82
CA CYS A 191 19.13 5.76 -18.77
C CYS A 191 20.33 6.71 -18.78
N ALA A 192 21.06 6.79 -17.68
CA ALA A 192 22.20 7.69 -17.52
C ALA A 192 23.33 7.41 -18.53
N ASP A 193 23.62 6.14 -18.79
CA ASP A 193 24.70 5.70 -19.70
C ASP A 193 24.49 6.15 -21.15
N THR A 194 23.22 6.19 -21.60
CA THR A 194 22.91 6.51 -22.99
C THR A 194 22.43 7.94 -23.18
N GLY A 195 22.09 8.63 -22.08
CA GLY A 195 21.44 9.93 -22.09
C GLY A 195 20.03 9.92 -22.69
N ARG A 196 19.46 8.73 -22.90
CA ARG A 196 18.10 8.60 -23.44
C ARG A 196 17.09 8.78 -22.31
N GLN A 197 16.03 9.48 -22.66
CA GLN A 197 14.89 9.71 -21.78
C GLN A 197 13.59 9.50 -22.54
N ARG A 198 12.56 8.96 -21.85
CA ARG A 198 11.20 8.86 -22.34
C ARG A 198 10.25 9.27 -21.23
N VAL A 199 9.19 9.99 -21.60
CA VAL A 199 8.14 10.41 -20.68
C VAL A 199 6.91 9.58 -20.93
N VAL A 200 6.31 9.02 -19.89
CA VAL A 200 5.10 8.20 -19.94
C VAL A 200 4.07 8.86 -19.00
N PRO A 201 3.02 9.47 -19.52
CA PRO A 201 1.96 10.05 -18.70
C PRO A 201 1.16 8.96 -17.96
N PHE A 202 0.61 9.29 -16.81
CA PHE A 202 -0.23 8.35 -16.04
C PHE A 202 -1.45 7.85 -16.81
N SER A 203 -1.97 8.65 -17.76
CA SER A 203 -3.06 8.24 -18.64
C SER A 203 -2.71 7.09 -19.57
N ASP A 204 -1.43 6.89 -19.84
CA ASP A 204 -0.95 5.78 -20.68
C ASP A 204 -0.65 4.53 -19.83
N ILE A 205 -0.45 4.74 -18.52
CA ILE A 205 -0.25 3.65 -17.57
C ILE A 205 -1.60 3.09 -17.13
N LEU A 206 -2.55 3.94 -16.75
CA LEU A 206 -3.86 3.55 -16.26
C LEU A 206 -4.94 4.01 -17.25
N VAL A 207 -5.31 3.12 -18.17
CA VAL A 207 -6.29 3.41 -19.21
C VAL A 207 -7.68 3.01 -18.76
N ALA A 208 -8.59 4.00 -18.64
CA ALA A 208 -9.98 3.75 -18.31
C ALA A 208 -10.75 3.19 -19.52
N ASP A 209 -11.43 2.06 -19.32
CA ASP A 209 -12.38 1.54 -20.32
C ASP A 209 -13.69 2.34 -20.28
N LEU A 210 -13.82 3.27 -21.21
CA LEU A 210 -15.03 4.08 -21.34
C LEU A 210 -16.26 3.26 -21.72
N MET A 211 -16.09 2.12 -22.40
CA MET A 211 -17.21 1.28 -22.80
C MET A 211 -17.87 0.62 -21.59
N SER A 212 -17.09 0.25 -20.57
CA SER A 212 -17.62 -0.29 -19.33
C SER A 212 -18.44 0.76 -18.56
N TYR A 213 -18.02 2.02 -18.59
CA TYR A 213 -18.79 3.11 -17.99
C TYR A 213 -20.16 3.28 -18.66
N TYR A 214 -20.23 3.26 -19.98
CA TYR A 214 -21.49 3.38 -20.71
C TYR A 214 -22.39 2.16 -20.55
N THR A 215 -21.81 0.98 -20.29
CA THR A 215 -22.58 -0.27 -20.20
C THR A 215 -23.03 -0.58 -18.78
N TYR A 216 -22.16 -0.34 -17.79
CA TYR A 216 -22.36 -0.76 -16.39
C TYR A 216 -22.40 0.40 -15.38
N GLY A 217 -22.13 1.63 -15.81
CA GLY A 217 -22.06 2.81 -14.94
C GLY A 217 -20.82 2.87 -14.06
N THR A 218 -19.85 1.96 -14.24
CA THR A 218 -18.59 1.90 -13.52
C THR A 218 -17.40 1.87 -14.46
N TYR A 219 -16.30 2.53 -14.10
CA TYR A 219 -15.06 2.43 -14.86
C TYR A 219 -14.38 1.11 -14.53
N THR A 220 -14.04 0.32 -15.54
CA THR A 220 -13.00 -0.69 -15.47
C THR A 220 -11.72 -0.13 -16.09
N TYR A 221 -10.59 -0.66 -15.70
CA TYR A 221 -9.29 -0.21 -16.20
C TYR A 221 -8.64 -1.39 -16.93
N SER A 222 -8.06 -1.11 -18.09
CA SER A 222 -7.28 -2.10 -18.82
C SER A 222 -5.80 -1.98 -18.48
N GLU A 223 -5.07 -3.03 -18.81
CA GLU A 223 -3.68 -3.27 -18.45
C GLU A 223 -2.70 -2.16 -18.80
N PHE A 224 -1.64 -2.13 -18.00
CA PHE A 224 -0.57 -1.19 -17.97
C PHE A 224 0.60 -1.48 -18.92
N ASP A 225 0.53 -2.45 -19.76
CA ASP A 225 1.63 -2.83 -20.63
C ASP A 225 1.80 -1.80 -21.76
N ALA A 226 2.55 -0.74 -21.48
CA ALA A 226 2.97 0.25 -22.46
C ALA A 226 4.47 0.13 -22.76
#